data_6b0e599002d378b67ec88d45e33d9dab
#
_entry.id   6b0e599002d378b67ec88d45e33d9dab
#
_cell.length_a   1.000
_cell.length_b   1.000
_cell.length_c   1.000
_cell.angle_alpha   90.00
_cell.angle_beta   90.00
_cell.angle_gamma   90.00
#
_symmetry.space_group_name_H-M   'P 1'
#
loop_
_entity.id
_entity.type
_entity.pdbx_description
1 polymer ?
#
loop_
_entity_poly.entity_id
_entity_poly.type
_entity_poly.pdbx_seq_one_letter_code
_entity_poly.pdbx_strand_id
1 'polypeptide(L)'
;MVVNEDEPEHIRFRRVFDAGFTGARVRAMVPLMRERSTALIDQFAGDRADLVADYAIPFVQAVISAVIGFPAEDTARIQAWTDDVNMLWNMLAPVDARIASARRMADYTRYLQALIDDRRAHPREDLISDLVHGANGYPGVPDAYVHNMIRGAARVAGFDTTRDAITATVLIMLENPGVRQRILNDPARIIPKLTEEALRRDAPHRGLFRVTTREVDLGGTPLPAGAPMLLLIGSGNRDEAVFARPDEADLDRPNVRDHLAFGRGLHSCPGAPLARAEIRVALETLIRRLPGLRLADGYQPTYIASYFFRGLEFLDVAW
;
A
#
# COMPACT_ATOMS: atom_id res chain seq x y z
N MET A 1 -4.00 -5.45 -16.17
CA MET A 1 -4.22 -4.56 -14.98
C MET A 1 -4.08 -3.13 -15.44
N VAL A 2 -4.83 -2.18 -14.86
CA VAL A 2 -4.72 -0.73 -15.20
C VAL A 2 -3.27 -0.24 -15.23
N VAL A 3 -2.43 -0.75 -14.35
CA VAL A 3 -1.01 -0.40 -14.26
C VAL A 3 -0.17 -0.84 -15.48
N ASN A 4 -0.70 -1.73 -16.30
CA ASN A 4 -0.02 -2.28 -17.49
C ASN A 4 -0.64 -1.80 -18.81
N GLU A 5 -1.66 -0.96 -18.73
CA GLU A 5 -2.34 -0.43 -19.91
C GLU A 5 -1.77 0.94 -20.27
N ASP A 6 -1.64 1.22 -21.56
CA ASP A 6 -1.36 2.54 -22.09
C ASP A 6 -2.64 3.21 -22.62
N GLU A 7 -2.56 4.47 -23.01
CA GLU A 7 -3.67 5.19 -23.64
C GLU A 7 -3.99 4.59 -25.03
N PRO A 8 -5.28 4.51 -25.42
CA PRO A 8 -6.45 5.13 -24.78
C PRO A 8 -7.15 4.25 -23.72
N GLU A 9 -6.83 2.97 -23.61
CA GLU A 9 -7.50 2.02 -22.69
C GLU A 9 -7.24 2.36 -21.23
N HIS A 10 -6.02 2.82 -20.90
CA HIS A 10 -5.65 3.19 -19.53
C HIS A 10 -6.64 4.19 -18.92
N ILE A 11 -6.92 5.30 -19.58
CA ILE A 11 -7.79 6.36 -19.01
C ILE A 11 -9.21 5.83 -18.74
N ARG A 12 -9.73 4.97 -19.63
CA ARG A 12 -11.04 4.38 -19.49
C ARG A 12 -11.16 3.56 -18.21
N PHE A 13 -10.23 2.64 -17.98
CA PHE A 13 -10.23 1.77 -16.83
C PHE A 13 -9.85 2.51 -15.55
N ARG A 14 -8.89 3.42 -15.66
CA ARG A 14 -8.42 4.24 -14.56
C ARG A 14 -9.53 5.10 -13.96
N ARG A 15 -10.37 5.75 -14.78
CA ARG A 15 -11.46 6.59 -14.32
C ARG A 15 -12.51 5.82 -13.51
N VAL A 16 -12.80 4.59 -13.90
CA VAL A 16 -13.71 3.73 -13.12
C VAL A 16 -13.04 3.31 -11.80
N PHE A 17 -11.79 2.91 -11.85
CA PHE A 17 -11.05 2.44 -10.67
C PHE A 17 -10.85 3.56 -9.62
N ASP A 18 -10.58 4.79 -10.05
CA ASP A 18 -10.37 5.95 -9.17
C ASP A 18 -11.62 6.28 -8.33
N ALA A 19 -12.81 5.85 -8.73
CA ALA A 19 -14.04 6.07 -7.98
C ALA A 19 -13.97 5.48 -6.55
N GLY A 20 -13.29 4.34 -6.38
CA GLY A 20 -13.09 3.70 -5.08
C GLY A 20 -12.20 4.48 -4.12
N PHE A 21 -11.39 5.43 -4.63
CA PHE A 21 -10.36 6.14 -3.86
C PHE A 21 -10.56 7.65 -3.77
N THR A 22 -11.78 8.13 -4.06
CA THR A 22 -12.11 9.56 -3.94
C THR A 22 -11.97 10.05 -2.50
N GLY A 23 -11.68 11.33 -2.33
CA GLY A 23 -11.56 11.93 -1.00
C GLY A 23 -12.83 11.76 -0.14
N ALA A 24 -14.01 11.69 -0.75
CA ALA A 24 -15.26 11.41 -0.04
C ALA A 24 -15.31 9.97 0.49
N ARG A 25 -14.99 8.98 -0.36
CA ARG A 25 -14.92 7.56 0.03
C ARG A 25 -13.87 7.34 1.13
N VAL A 26 -12.68 7.93 0.99
CA VAL A 26 -11.63 7.84 2.00
C VAL A 26 -12.08 8.42 3.34
N ARG A 27 -12.75 9.57 3.34
CA ARG A 27 -13.30 10.16 4.59
C ARG A 27 -14.36 9.26 5.23
N ALA A 28 -15.21 8.63 4.45
CA ALA A 28 -16.23 7.70 4.93
C ALA A 28 -15.60 6.44 5.58
N MET A 29 -14.39 6.04 5.19
CA MET A 29 -13.65 4.91 5.78
C MET A 29 -12.98 5.23 7.13
N VAL A 30 -12.79 6.50 7.48
CA VAL A 30 -12.07 6.89 8.72
C VAL A 30 -12.69 6.30 10.00
N PRO A 31 -14.01 6.26 10.18
CA PRO A 31 -14.61 5.60 11.35
C PRO A 31 -14.23 4.11 11.46
N LEU A 32 -14.30 3.35 10.36
CA LEU A 32 -13.88 1.95 10.31
C LEU A 32 -12.38 1.80 10.64
N MET A 33 -11.53 2.65 10.06
CA MET A 33 -10.09 2.64 10.36
C MET A 33 -9.84 2.81 11.86
N ARG A 34 -10.51 3.76 12.52
CA ARG A 34 -10.35 4.02 13.96
C ARG A 34 -10.87 2.87 14.81
N GLU A 35 -12.01 2.30 14.46
CA GLU A 35 -12.57 1.12 15.11
C GLU A 35 -11.58 -0.05 15.04
N ARG A 36 -11.12 -0.41 13.85
CA ARG A 36 -10.20 -1.53 13.63
C ARG A 36 -8.87 -1.32 14.30
N SER A 37 -8.29 -0.12 14.17
CA SER A 37 -7.04 0.24 14.85
C SER A 37 -7.16 0.10 16.37
N THR A 38 -8.26 0.53 16.96
CA THR A 38 -8.51 0.42 18.40
C THR A 38 -8.69 -1.05 18.81
N ALA A 39 -9.50 -1.81 18.08
CA ALA A 39 -9.78 -3.22 18.39
C ALA A 39 -8.51 -4.09 18.32
N LEU A 40 -7.57 -3.80 17.41
CA LEU A 40 -6.30 -4.52 17.32
C LEU A 40 -5.41 -4.22 18.54
N ILE A 41 -5.30 -2.96 18.96
CA ILE A 41 -4.53 -2.60 20.15
C ILE A 41 -5.13 -3.23 21.42
N ASP A 42 -6.46 -3.35 21.49
CA ASP A 42 -7.15 -4.01 22.61
C ASP A 42 -6.85 -5.52 22.71
N GLN A 43 -6.35 -6.14 21.64
CA GLN A 43 -5.94 -7.55 21.62
C GLN A 43 -4.47 -7.76 22.04
N PHE A 44 -3.69 -6.71 22.21
CA PHE A 44 -2.31 -6.86 22.64
C PHE A 44 -2.24 -7.50 24.04
N ALA A 45 -1.43 -8.56 24.15
CA ALA A 45 -1.22 -9.27 25.40
C ALA A 45 0.06 -8.75 26.10
N GLY A 46 -0.09 -8.26 27.32
CA GLY A 46 1.04 -7.75 28.10
C GLY A 46 1.51 -6.36 27.65
N ASP A 47 2.81 -6.16 27.64
CA ASP A 47 3.49 -4.88 27.40
C ASP A 47 4.36 -4.86 26.13
N ARG A 48 4.18 -5.84 25.23
CA ARG A 48 4.93 -6.00 23.99
C ARG A 48 4.06 -6.47 22.83
N ALA A 49 4.41 -6.08 21.60
CA ALA A 49 3.79 -6.57 20.38
C ALA A 49 4.76 -6.48 19.18
N ASP A 50 4.56 -7.31 18.16
CA ASP A 50 5.09 -7.10 16.81
C ASP A 50 4.09 -6.24 16.02
N LEU A 51 4.39 -4.96 15.81
CA LEU A 51 3.49 -4.07 15.06
C LEU A 51 3.32 -4.44 13.58
N VAL A 52 4.18 -5.27 13.00
CA VAL A 52 3.97 -5.79 11.64
C VAL A 52 2.85 -6.82 11.67
N ALA A 53 3.00 -7.88 12.46
CA ALA A 53 2.09 -9.03 12.49
C ALA A 53 0.78 -8.73 13.24
N ASP A 54 0.89 -8.11 14.43
CA ASP A 54 -0.25 -7.95 15.34
C ASP A 54 -1.10 -6.71 15.04
N TYR A 55 -0.55 -5.76 14.25
CA TYR A 55 -1.25 -4.51 14.00
C TYR A 55 -1.33 -4.13 12.52
N ALA A 56 -0.21 -3.90 11.82
CA ALA A 56 -0.24 -3.30 10.49
C ALA A 56 -0.88 -4.22 9.45
N ILE A 57 -0.54 -5.51 9.46
CA ILE A 57 -1.13 -6.52 8.57
C ILE A 57 -2.66 -6.57 8.72
N PRO A 58 -3.23 -6.90 9.89
CA PRO A 58 -4.68 -7.02 10.03
C PRO A 58 -5.41 -5.68 9.86
N PHE A 59 -4.78 -4.54 10.22
CA PHE A 59 -5.38 -3.23 10.04
C PHE A 59 -5.57 -2.89 8.56
N VAL A 60 -4.51 -2.95 7.78
CA VAL A 60 -4.53 -2.61 6.35
C VAL A 60 -5.44 -3.56 5.58
N GLN A 61 -5.40 -4.86 5.93
CA GLN A 61 -6.25 -5.87 5.32
C GLN A 61 -7.74 -5.58 5.54
N ALA A 62 -8.13 -5.20 6.75
CA ALA A 62 -9.52 -4.86 7.03
C ALA A 62 -10.00 -3.65 6.22
N VAL A 63 -9.14 -2.63 6.08
CA VAL A 63 -9.47 -1.40 5.34
C VAL A 63 -9.60 -1.68 3.84
N ILE A 64 -8.61 -2.33 3.23
CA ILE A 64 -8.66 -2.59 1.79
C ILE A 64 -9.77 -3.57 1.41
N SER A 65 -10.07 -4.56 2.27
CA SER A 65 -11.20 -5.47 2.08
C SER A 65 -12.53 -4.72 2.05
N ALA A 66 -12.72 -3.78 2.95
CA ALA A 66 -13.93 -2.94 2.98
C ALA A 66 -14.04 -2.02 1.75
N VAL A 67 -12.94 -1.42 1.30
CA VAL A 67 -12.92 -0.59 0.06
C VAL A 67 -13.28 -1.41 -1.17
N ILE A 68 -12.77 -2.63 -1.28
CA ILE A 68 -13.05 -3.54 -2.40
C ILE A 68 -14.50 -4.05 -2.33
N GLY A 69 -15.03 -4.28 -1.15
CA GLY A 69 -16.35 -4.87 -0.90
C GLY A 69 -16.29 -6.36 -0.56
N PHE A 70 -15.17 -6.84 -0.02
CA PHE A 70 -15.07 -8.20 0.51
C PHE A 70 -15.83 -8.35 1.82
N PRO A 71 -16.54 -9.47 2.05
CA PRO A 71 -17.10 -9.80 3.36
C PRO A 71 -16.01 -9.89 4.43
N ALA A 72 -16.29 -9.34 5.61
CA ALA A 72 -15.32 -9.31 6.71
C ALA A 72 -14.94 -10.72 7.21
N GLU A 73 -15.87 -11.66 7.14
CA GLU A 73 -15.69 -13.08 7.49
C GLU A 73 -14.71 -13.81 6.58
N ASP A 74 -14.52 -13.34 5.34
CA ASP A 74 -13.63 -13.96 4.37
C ASP A 74 -12.17 -13.45 4.45
N THR A 75 -11.86 -12.55 5.39
CA THR A 75 -10.57 -11.89 5.50
C THR A 75 -9.39 -12.87 5.51
N ALA A 76 -9.45 -13.92 6.34
CA ALA A 76 -8.38 -14.92 6.42
C ALA A 76 -8.20 -15.71 5.10
N ARG A 77 -9.31 -16.02 4.42
CA ARG A 77 -9.30 -16.72 3.14
C ARG A 77 -8.70 -15.86 2.02
N ILE A 78 -9.04 -14.58 2.02
CA ILE A 78 -8.48 -13.60 1.07
C ILE A 78 -6.99 -13.43 1.30
N GLN A 79 -6.54 -13.39 2.57
CA GLN A 79 -5.13 -13.35 2.90
C GLN A 79 -4.38 -14.56 2.32
N ALA A 80 -4.89 -15.76 2.53
CA ALA A 80 -4.27 -16.98 1.99
C ALA A 80 -4.13 -16.94 0.46
N TRP A 81 -5.13 -16.42 -0.25
CA TRP A 81 -5.02 -16.24 -1.71
C TRP A 81 -4.05 -15.12 -2.11
N THR A 82 -3.91 -14.08 -1.29
CA THR A 82 -2.91 -13.03 -1.50
C THR A 82 -1.50 -13.61 -1.37
N ASP A 83 -1.26 -14.48 -0.41
CA ASP A 83 0.00 -15.20 -0.23
C ASP A 83 0.28 -16.15 -1.41
N ASP A 84 -0.75 -16.78 -1.98
CA ASP A 84 -0.64 -17.59 -3.19
C ASP A 84 -0.20 -16.75 -4.40
N VAL A 85 -0.70 -15.53 -4.57
CA VAL A 85 -0.22 -14.62 -5.61
C VAL A 85 1.26 -14.31 -5.40
N ASN A 86 1.71 -14.10 -4.15
CA ASN A 86 3.12 -13.91 -3.81
C ASN A 86 3.98 -15.09 -4.22
N MET A 87 3.51 -16.30 -3.91
CA MET A 87 4.18 -17.54 -4.26
C MET A 87 4.35 -17.67 -5.78
N LEU A 88 3.32 -17.32 -6.56
CA LEU A 88 3.37 -17.39 -8.02
C LEU A 88 4.36 -16.39 -8.65
N TRP A 89 4.52 -15.22 -8.03
CA TRP A 89 5.46 -14.19 -8.51
C TRP A 89 6.91 -14.43 -8.05
N ASN A 90 7.09 -15.25 -7.03
CA ASN A 90 8.42 -15.62 -6.58
C ASN A 90 9.03 -16.66 -7.52
N MET A 91 9.86 -16.22 -8.46
CA MET A 91 10.53 -17.09 -9.43
C MET A 91 11.50 -18.09 -8.80
N LEU A 92 11.95 -17.84 -7.56
CA LEU A 92 12.84 -18.72 -6.81
C LEU A 92 12.09 -19.76 -5.97
N ALA A 93 10.75 -19.66 -5.89
CA ALA A 93 9.95 -20.63 -5.16
C ALA A 93 9.93 -22.00 -5.83
N PRO A 94 9.86 -23.10 -5.04
CA PRO A 94 9.76 -24.45 -5.56
C PRO A 94 8.58 -24.61 -6.53
N VAL A 95 8.80 -25.35 -7.61
CA VAL A 95 7.78 -25.55 -8.67
C VAL A 95 6.50 -26.15 -8.08
N ASP A 96 6.60 -27.17 -7.21
CA ASP A 96 5.43 -27.81 -6.59
C ASP A 96 4.61 -26.83 -5.73
N ALA A 97 5.27 -25.93 -5.00
CA ALA A 97 4.62 -24.88 -4.22
C ALA A 97 3.85 -23.92 -5.15
N ARG A 98 4.47 -23.50 -6.27
CA ARG A 98 3.83 -22.66 -7.27
C ARG A 98 2.64 -23.35 -7.94
N ILE A 99 2.74 -24.66 -8.26
CA ILE A 99 1.61 -25.44 -8.79
C ILE A 99 0.45 -25.51 -7.77
N ALA A 100 0.76 -25.75 -6.50
CA ALA A 100 -0.25 -25.78 -5.44
C ALA A 100 -0.96 -24.41 -5.31
N SER A 101 -0.21 -23.31 -5.33
CA SER A 101 -0.76 -21.94 -5.34
C SER A 101 -1.62 -21.68 -6.58
N ALA A 102 -1.17 -22.09 -7.76
CA ALA A 102 -1.95 -21.91 -9.00
C ALA A 102 -3.31 -22.63 -8.94
N ARG A 103 -3.36 -23.81 -8.31
CA ARG A 103 -4.63 -24.54 -8.10
C ARG A 103 -5.58 -23.78 -7.18
N ARG A 104 -5.09 -23.24 -6.06
CA ARG A 104 -5.90 -22.42 -5.15
C ARG A 104 -6.37 -21.11 -5.78
N MET A 105 -5.63 -20.56 -6.74
CA MET A 105 -6.05 -19.38 -7.51
C MET A 105 -7.29 -19.62 -8.38
N ALA A 106 -7.58 -20.87 -8.75
CA ALA A 106 -8.85 -21.22 -9.42
C ALA A 106 -10.04 -21.00 -8.46
N ASP A 107 -9.89 -21.33 -7.17
CA ASP A 107 -10.92 -21.09 -6.15
C ASP A 107 -11.13 -19.59 -5.94
N TYR A 108 -10.05 -18.83 -5.88
CA TYR A 108 -10.13 -17.37 -5.81
C TYR A 108 -10.85 -16.76 -7.01
N THR A 109 -10.61 -17.29 -8.21
CA THR A 109 -11.30 -16.83 -9.43
C THR A 109 -12.82 -17.08 -9.32
N ARG A 110 -13.23 -18.27 -8.86
CA ARG A 110 -14.66 -18.58 -8.67
C ARG A 110 -15.30 -17.70 -7.60
N TYR A 111 -14.60 -17.47 -6.50
CA TYR A 111 -15.05 -16.58 -5.44
C TYR A 111 -15.26 -15.14 -5.94
N LEU A 112 -14.29 -14.59 -6.67
CA LEU A 112 -14.43 -13.24 -7.24
C LEU A 112 -15.57 -13.16 -8.24
N GLN A 113 -15.76 -14.21 -9.08
CA GLN A 113 -16.87 -14.22 -10.04
C GLN A 113 -18.23 -14.19 -9.31
N ALA A 114 -18.38 -14.96 -8.23
CA ALA A 114 -19.61 -14.95 -7.44
C ALA A 114 -19.88 -13.55 -6.82
N LEU A 115 -18.84 -12.84 -6.38
CA LEU A 115 -18.98 -11.46 -5.90
C LEU A 115 -19.34 -10.48 -7.02
N ILE A 116 -18.75 -10.63 -8.20
CA ILE A 116 -19.06 -9.81 -9.37
C ILE A 116 -20.53 -10.00 -9.75
N ASP A 117 -21.01 -11.24 -9.78
CA ASP A 117 -22.40 -11.57 -10.12
C ASP A 117 -23.39 -11.04 -9.06
N ASP A 118 -23.05 -11.13 -7.76
CA ASP A 118 -23.84 -10.52 -6.69
C ASP A 118 -23.90 -8.98 -6.85
N ARG A 119 -22.77 -8.31 -7.11
CA ARG A 119 -22.76 -6.86 -7.29
C ARG A 119 -23.46 -6.40 -8.57
N ARG A 120 -23.50 -7.25 -9.58
CA ARG A 120 -24.27 -6.98 -10.80
C ARG A 120 -25.78 -6.96 -10.52
N ALA A 121 -26.25 -7.86 -9.64
CA ALA A 121 -27.64 -7.94 -9.22
C ALA A 121 -27.97 -6.95 -8.09
N HIS A 122 -27.04 -6.72 -7.17
CA HIS A 122 -27.23 -5.95 -5.94
C HIS A 122 -26.06 -4.97 -5.75
N PRO A 123 -26.07 -3.81 -6.45
CA PRO A 123 -25.01 -2.81 -6.34
C PRO A 123 -24.82 -2.29 -4.89
N ARG A 124 -23.58 -2.04 -4.50
CA ARG A 124 -23.21 -1.47 -3.19
C ARG A 124 -22.21 -0.33 -3.37
N GLU A 125 -21.92 0.39 -2.30
CA GLU A 125 -20.89 1.43 -2.31
C GLU A 125 -19.47 0.83 -2.13
N ASP A 126 -19.04 0.00 -3.10
CA ASP A 126 -17.74 -0.68 -3.09
C ASP A 126 -17.07 -0.64 -4.49
N LEU A 127 -15.77 -0.94 -4.52
CA LEU A 127 -14.99 -0.91 -5.76
C LEU A 127 -15.48 -1.96 -6.78
N ILE A 128 -15.95 -3.13 -6.33
CA ILE A 128 -16.49 -4.15 -7.25
C ILE A 128 -17.72 -3.61 -7.99
N SER A 129 -18.63 -2.94 -7.28
CA SER A 129 -19.81 -2.31 -7.90
C SER A 129 -19.44 -1.22 -8.89
N ASP A 130 -18.47 -0.36 -8.53
CA ASP A 130 -17.97 0.67 -9.45
C ASP A 130 -17.41 0.06 -10.74
N LEU A 131 -16.61 -1.02 -10.62
CA LEU A 131 -16.02 -1.70 -11.77
C LEU A 131 -17.06 -2.40 -12.64
N VAL A 132 -18.09 -2.99 -12.04
CA VAL A 132 -19.16 -3.74 -12.76
C VAL A 132 -20.11 -2.78 -13.46
N HIS A 133 -20.56 -1.72 -12.81
CA HIS A 133 -21.58 -0.81 -13.34
C HIS A 133 -21.02 0.43 -14.01
N GLY A 134 -19.76 0.73 -13.79
CA GLY A 134 -19.13 1.96 -14.23
C GLY A 134 -19.23 3.09 -13.21
N ALA A 135 -18.37 4.07 -13.36
CA ALA A 135 -18.27 5.24 -12.49
C ALA A 135 -17.66 6.43 -13.23
N ASN A 136 -17.80 7.64 -12.68
CA ASN A 136 -17.21 8.86 -13.22
C ASN A 136 -17.55 9.12 -14.70
N GLY A 137 -18.75 8.71 -15.16
CA GLY A 137 -19.18 8.85 -16.54
C GLY A 137 -18.65 7.81 -17.53
N TYR A 138 -17.93 6.81 -17.04
CA TYR A 138 -17.42 5.69 -17.83
C TYR A 138 -18.22 4.40 -17.55
N PRO A 139 -18.47 3.57 -18.56
CA PRO A 139 -19.18 2.29 -18.38
C PRO A 139 -18.32 1.30 -17.56
N GLY A 140 -18.99 0.28 -17.02
CA GLY A 140 -18.34 -0.83 -16.35
C GLY A 140 -17.30 -1.53 -17.26
N VAL A 141 -16.36 -2.20 -16.63
CA VAL A 141 -15.27 -2.88 -17.33
C VAL A 141 -15.59 -4.38 -17.49
N PRO A 142 -15.02 -5.07 -18.49
CA PRO A 142 -15.22 -6.51 -18.65
C PRO A 142 -14.74 -7.31 -17.44
N ASP A 143 -15.42 -8.42 -17.11
CA ASP A 143 -15.14 -9.24 -15.91
C ASP A 143 -13.66 -9.65 -15.77
N ALA A 144 -13.00 -9.98 -16.87
CA ALA A 144 -11.57 -10.31 -16.86
C ALA A 144 -10.70 -9.16 -16.33
N TYR A 145 -11.08 -7.92 -16.61
CA TYR A 145 -10.41 -6.73 -16.06
C TYR A 145 -10.80 -6.50 -14.60
N VAL A 146 -12.08 -6.70 -14.22
CA VAL A 146 -12.52 -6.65 -12.82
C VAL A 146 -11.69 -7.60 -11.97
N HIS A 147 -11.57 -8.88 -12.37
CA HIS A 147 -10.74 -9.88 -11.69
C HIS A 147 -9.30 -9.39 -11.48
N ASN A 148 -8.67 -8.88 -12.54
CA ASN A 148 -7.29 -8.43 -12.49
C ASN A 148 -7.11 -7.18 -11.62
N MET A 149 -8.04 -6.23 -11.68
CA MET A 149 -8.01 -5.01 -10.89
C MET A 149 -8.19 -5.30 -9.40
N ILE A 150 -9.15 -6.16 -9.05
CA ILE A 150 -9.40 -6.55 -7.64
C ILE A 150 -8.19 -7.28 -7.06
N ARG A 151 -7.63 -8.27 -7.79
CA ARG A 151 -6.41 -8.97 -7.33
C ARG A 151 -5.23 -8.02 -7.13
N GLY A 152 -5.06 -7.07 -8.06
CA GLY A 152 -4.01 -6.06 -7.96
C GLY A 152 -4.23 -5.09 -6.79
N ALA A 153 -5.48 -4.63 -6.59
CA ALA A 153 -5.85 -3.73 -5.50
C ALA A 153 -5.70 -4.41 -4.13
N ALA A 154 -6.18 -5.64 -4.00
CA ALA A 154 -6.15 -6.39 -2.75
C ALA A 154 -4.71 -6.62 -2.28
N ARG A 155 -3.79 -6.90 -3.20
CA ARG A 155 -2.43 -7.29 -2.84
C ARG A 155 -1.40 -6.17 -2.95
N VAL A 156 -1.06 -5.81 -4.18
CA VAL A 156 0.10 -4.95 -4.46
C VAL A 156 -0.16 -3.52 -4.05
N ALA A 157 -1.38 -3.06 -4.29
CA ALA A 157 -1.70 -1.66 -4.11
C ALA A 157 -2.12 -1.34 -2.67
N GLY A 158 -2.95 -2.17 -2.04
CA GLY A 158 -3.57 -1.83 -0.77
C GLY A 158 -2.96 -2.50 0.46
N PHE A 159 -2.29 -3.63 0.31
CA PHE A 159 -1.83 -4.42 1.45
C PHE A 159 -0.35 -4.19 1.80
N ASP A 160 0.58 -4.73 1.00
CA ASP A 160 2.00 -4.73 1.36
C ASP A 160 2.58 -3.32 1.51
N THR A 161 2.25 -2.42 0.59
CA THR A 161 2.82 -1.06 0.57
C THR A 161 2.37 -0.21 1.74
N THR A 162 1.11 -0.30 2.15
CA THR A 162 0.58 0.50 3.26
C THR A 162 1.04 -0.05 4.61
N ARG A 163 1.13 -1.39 4.77
CA ARG A 163 1.77 -2.04 5.92
C ARG A 163 3.18 -1.51 6.12
N ASP A 164 3.99 -1.54 5.05
CA ASP A 164 5.38 -1.12 5.09
C ASP A 164 5.51 0.38 5.37
N ALA A 165 4.64 1.21 4.81
CA ALA A 165 4.60 2.63 5.08
C ALA A 165 4.25 2.96 6.55
N ILE A 166 3.27 2.26 7.14
CA ILE A 166 2.88 2.43 8.54
C ILE A 166 4.07 2.06 9.44
N THR A 167 4.65 0.89 9.25
CA THR A 167 5.74 0.39 10.11
C THR A 167 7.01 1.21 9.97
N ALA A 168 7.38 1.65 8.76
CA ALA A 168 8.48 2.58 8.54
C ALA A 168 8.24 3.94 9.24
N THR A 169 7.01 4.47 9.17
CA THR A 169 6.66 5.74 9.81
C THR A 169 6.75 5.64 11.35
N VAL A 170 6.28 4.53 11.91
CA VAL A 170 6.39 4.26 13.36
C VAL A 170 7.86 4.09 13.75
N LEU A 171 8.65 3.33 13.01
CA LEU A 171 10.08 3.16 13.28
C LEU A 171 10.81 4.51 13.33
N ILE A 172 10.62 5.35 12.30
CA ILE A 172 11.22 6.69 12.27
C ILE A 172 10.83 7.52 13.50
N MET A 173 9.57 7.48 13.90
CA MET A 173 9.09 8.17 15.09
C MET A 173 9.80 7.67 16.37
N LEU A 174 9.98 6.36 16.52
CA LEU A 174 10.53 5.75 17.71
C LEU A 174 12.07 5.89 17.78
N GLU A 175 12.75 5.88 16.63
CA GLU A 175 14.19 6.16 16.55
C GLU A 175 14.55 7.62 16.83
N ASN A 176 13.59 8.55 16.72
CA ASN A 176 13.83 9.99 16.82
C ASN A 176 12.99 10.64 17.94
N PRO A 177 13.49 10.69 19.18
CA PRO A 177 12.75 11.27 20.31
C PRO A 177 12.24 12.70 20.06
N GLY A 178 12.98 13.51 19.31
CA GLY A 178 12.58 14.85 18.91
C GLY A 178 11.36 14.87 17.99
N VAL A 179 11.24 13.91 17.07
CA VAL A 179 10.06 13.74 16.21
C VAL A 179 8.87 13.36 17.07
N ARG A 180 9.04 12.37 17.95
CA ARG A 180 7.99 11.91 18.86
C ARG A 180 7.45 13.06 19.73
N GLN A 181 8.33 13.88 20.32
CA GLN A 181 7.91 15.01 21.14
C GLN A 181 7.11 16.05 20.33
N ARG A 182 7.51 16.32 19.09
CA ARG A 182 6.76 17.22 18.19
C ARG A 182 5.36 16.68 17.91
N ILE A 183 5.21 15.37 17.70
CA ILE A 183 3.90 14.75 17.47
C ILE A 183 3.02 14.87 18.71
N LEU A 184 3.55 14.60 19.90
CA LEU A 184 2.80 14.73 21.15
C LEU A 184 2.28 16.16 21.37
N ASN A 185 3.04 17.17 20.94
CA ASN A 185 2.65 18.58 21.06
C ASN A 185 1.61 19.00 20.00
N ASP A 186 1.70 18.51 18.77
CA ASP A 186 0.79 18.87 17.66
C ASP A 186 0.65 17.70 16.66
N PRO A 187 -0.11 16.67 17.00
CA PRO A 187 -0.25 15.51 16.14
C PRO A 187 -0.88 15.85 14.78
N ALA A 188 -1.85 16.76 14.76
CA ALA A 188 -2.56 17.11 13.53
C ALA A 188 -1.66 17.74 12.46
N ARG A 189 -0.65 18.50 12.89
CA ARG A 189 0.33 19.14 12.01
C ARG A 189 1.52 18.23 11.68
N ILE A 190 1.99 17.46 12.66
CA ILE A 190 3.28 16.76 12.54
C ILE A 190 3.12 15.38 11.90
N ILE A 191 2.04 14.63 12.18
CA ILE A 191 1.83 13.31 11.56
C ILE A 191 1.82 13.38 10.02
N PRO A 192 1.12 14.34 9.36
CA PRO A 192 1.22 14.46 7.91
C PRO A 192 2.63 14.71 7.38
N LYS A 193 3.43 15.52 8.08
CA LYS A 193 4.83 15.80 7.70
C LYS A 193 5.70 14.55 7.84
N LEU A 194 5.57 13.84 8.95
CA LEU A 194 6.26 12.57 9.15
C LEU A 194 5.86 11.53 8.11
N THR A 195 4.58 11.46 7.74
CA THR A 195 4.09 10.55 6.70
C THR A 195 4.79 10.79 5.37
N GLU A 196 4.84 12.05 4.90
CA GLU A 196 5.50 12.35 3.62
C GLU A 196 7.01 12.08 3.69
N GLU A 197 7.67 12.39 4.80
CA GLU A 197 9.11 12.16 4.95
C GLU A 197 9.45 10.66 5.09
N ALA A 198 8.60 9.89 5.75
CA ALA A 198 8.73 8.43 5.79
C ALA A 198 8.56 7.81 4.39
N LEU A 199 7.54 8.24 3.64
CA LEU A 199 7.33 7.82 2.26
C LEU A 199 8.49 8.20 1.34
N ARG A 200 9.11 9.36 1.54
CA ARG A 200 10.31 9.75 0.81
C ARG A 200 11.49 8.83 1.17
N ARG A 201 11.84 8.75 2.45
CA ARG A 201 13.06 8.09 2.94
C ARG A 201 12.99 6.57 2.77
N ASP A 202 11.86 5.98 3.12
CA ASP A 202 11.66 4.54 3.15
C ASP A 202 10.44 4.14 2.29
N ALA A 203 10.44 4.58 1.01
CA ALA A 203 9.39 4.23 0.07
C ALA A 203 9.16 2.72 0.03
N PRO A 204 7.92 2.24 0.26
CA PRO A 204 7.61 0.81 0.21
C PRO A 204 7.95 0.17 -1.13
N HIS A 205 7.74 0.87 -2.26
CA HIS A 205 8.20 0.47 -3.57
C HIS A 205 9.61 0.99 -3.84
N ARG A 206 10.58 0.08 -4.06
CA ARG A 206 11.97 0.41 -4.38
C ARG A 206 12.16 0.70 -5.86
N GLY A 207 11.38 0.06 -6.72
CA GLY A 207 11.51 0.23 -8.16
C GLY A 207 10.30 -0.26 -8.93
N LEU A 208 10.16 0.25 -10.16
CA LEU A 208 9.07 -0.07 -11.08
C LEU A 208 9.64 -0.36 -12.47
N PHE A 209 9.22 -1.45 -13.09
CA PHE A 209 9.59 -1.77 -14.45
C PHE A 209 8.91 -0.87 -15.48
N ARG A 210 9.64 -0.58 -16.54
CA ARG A 210 9.16 0.06 -17.76
C ARG A 210 9.79 -0.61 -18.97
N VAL A 211 9.18 -0.41 -20.12
CA VAL A 211 9.72 -0.78 -21.43
C VAL A 211 9.61 0.43 -22.34
N THR A 212 10.67 0.75 -23.06
CA THR A 212 10.63 1.84 -24.03
C THR A 212 9.71 1.48 -25.20
N THR A 213 8.79 2.36 -25.57
CA THR A 213 7.89 2.18 -26.73
C THR A 213 8.50 2.68 -28.02
N ARG A 214 9.58 3.44 -27.96
CA ARG A 214 10.34 3.99 -29.07
C ARG A 214 11.79 4.17 -28.65
N GLU A 215 12.66 4.45 -29.62
CA GLU A 215 14.01 4.90 -29.32
C GLU A 215 13.98 6.20 -28.51
N VAL A 216 14.81 6.29 -27.47
CA VAL A 216 14.89 7.42 -26.55
C VAL A 216 16.34 7.59 -26.06
N ASP A 217 16.80 8.83 -25.96
CA ASP A 217 18.00 9.15 -25.19
C ASP A 217 17.64 9.41 -23.73
N LEU A 218 18.29 8.71 -22.82
CA LEU A 218 18.12 8.88 -21.40
C LEU A 218 19.45 9.29 -20.76
N GLY A 219 19.60 10.60 -20.54
CA GLY A 219 20.80 11.17 -19.92
C GLY A 219 22.09 10.90 -20.71
N GLY A 220 22.03 10.96 -22.03
CA GLY A 220 23.16 10.70 -22.94
C GLY A 220 23.33 9.22 -23.29
N THR A 221 22.42 8.33 -22.86
CA THR A 221 22.43 6.90 -23.20
C THR A 221 21.28 6.60 -24.16
N PRO A 222 21.55 6.23 -25.43
CA PRO A 222 20.53 5.85 -26.37
C PRO A 222 19.96 4.46 -26.02
N LEU A 223 18.64 4.38 -25.92
CA LEU A 223 17.91 3.14 -25.66
C LEU A 223 17.01 2.82 -26.86
N PRO A 224 17.08 1.60 -27.42
CA PRO A 224 16.19 1.19 -28.50
C PRO A 224 14.75 1.01 -28.00
N ALA A 225 13.78 0.97 -28.91
CA ALA A 225 12.44 0.52 -28.60
C ALA A 225 12.48 -0.93 -28.06
N GLY A 226 11.64 -1.24 -27.06
CA GLY A 226 11.59 -2.55 -26.40
C GLY A 226 12.65 -2.75 -25.30
N ALA A 227 13.47 -1.74 -24.98
CA ALA A 227 14.45 -1.86 -23.89
C ALA A 227 13.77 -1.94 -22.52
N PRO A 228 14.03 -2.98 -21.72
CA PRO A 228 13.54 -3.05 -20.35
C PRO A 228 14.31 -2.08 -19.45
N MET A 229 13.59 -1.41 -18.54
CA MET A 229 14.15 -0.48 -17.57
C MET A 229 13.60 -0.75 -16.18
N LEU A 230 14.39 -0.50 -15.17
CA LEU A 230 13.96 -0.45 -13.78
C LEU A 230 14.14 0.99 -13.25
N LEU A 231 13.03 1.66 -12.97
CA LEU A 231 13.03 2.97 -12.32
C LEU A 231 13.27 2.78 -10.83
N LEU A 232 14.42 3.21 -10.33
CA LEU A 232 14.81 3.06 -8.92
C LEU A 232 14.20 4.18 -8.06
N ILE A 233 12.93 4.02 -7.66
CA ILE A 233 12.16 4.98 -6.86
C ILE A 233 12.87 5.29 -5.53
N GLY A 234 13.35 4.25 -4.84
CA GLY A 234 14.05 4.41 -3.56
C GLY A 234 15.35 5.23 -3.70
N SER A 235 16.07 5.07 -4.82
CA SER A 235 17.26 5.88 -5.12
C SER A 235 16.89 7.32 -5.47
N GLY A 236 15.90 7.52 -6.35
CA GLY A 236 15.44 8.86 -6.71
C GLY A 236 14.93 9.67 -5.53
N ASN A 237 14.30 9.03 -4.56
CA ASN A 237 13.86 9.67 -3.32
C ASN A 237 15.01 10.06 -2.36
N ARG A 238 16.22 9.58 -2.64
CA ARG A 238 17.44 9.88 -1.89
C ARG A 238 18.51 10.56 -2.74
N ASP A 239 18.13 11.11 -3.88
CA ASP A 239 19.03 11.87 -4.73
C ASP A 239 19.43 13.18 -4.03
N GLU A 240 20.72 13.35 -3.75
CA GLU A 240 21.29 14.52 -3.09
C GLU A 240 21.13 15.81 -3.91
N ALA A 241 21.03 15.69 -5.23
CA ALA A 241 20.75 16.82 -6.11
C ALA A 241 19.33 17.39 -5.94
N VAL A 242 18.41 16.57 -5.38
CA VAL A 242 17.01 16.96 -5.15
C VAL A 242 16.74 17.15 -3.65
N PHE A 243 17.19 16.22 -2.82
CA PHE A 243 16.90 16.18 -1.37
C PHE A 243 18.17 16.38 -0.55
N ALA A 244 18.36 17.54 0.04
CA ALA A 244 19.50 17.79 0.92
C ALA A 244 19.47 16.83 2.13
N ARG A 245 20.61 16.22 2.48
CA ARG A 245 20.74 15.24 3.57
C ARG A 245 19.67 14.14 3.48
N PRO A 246 19.64 13.36 2.39
CA PRO A 246 18.51 12.49 2.05
C PRO A 246 18.28 11.37 3.05
N ASP A 247 19.26 10.97 3.84
CA ASP A 247 19.15 9.90 4.83
C ASP A 247 18.58 10.35 6.17
N GLU A 248 18.58 11.66 6.43
CA GLU A 248 18.01 12.23 7.64
C GLU A 248 16.49 12.38 7.51
N ALA A 249 15.76 12.11 8.60
CA ALA A 249 14.33 12.37 8.70
C ALA A 249 14.09 13.85 9.05
N ASP A 250 13.86 14.67 8.04
CA ASP A 250 13.62 16.11 8.20
C ASP A 250 12.15 16.46 7.96
N LEU A 251 11.40 16.66 9.05
CA LEU A 251 9.97 17.02 8.99
C LEU A 251 9.69 18.42 8.44
N ASP A 252 10.71 19.25 8.30
CA ASP A 252 10.58 20.60 7.78
C ASP A 252 11.19 20.74 6.37
N ARG A 253 11.48 19.61 5.72
CA ARG A 253 11.96 19.54 4.34
C ARG A 253 10.99 20.25 3.40
N PRO A 254 11.42 21.31 2.67
CA PRO A 254 10.51 22.13 1.88
C PRO A 254 9.93 21.40 0.68
N ASN A 255 10.69 20.49 0.08
CA ASN A 255 10.34 19.73 -1.12
C ASN A 255 9.99 18.26 -0.84
N VAL A 256 9.56 17.92 0.38
CA VAL A 256 9.24 16.54 0.74
C VAL A 256 8.22 15.88 -0.20
N ARG A 257 7.28 16.65 -0.75
CA ARG A 257 6.23 16.15 -1.66
C ARG A 257 6.72 15.85 -3.09
N ASP A 258 7.98 16.15 -3.39
CA ASP A 258 8.57 15.79 -4.68
C ASP A 258 8.99 14.32 -4.75
N HIS A 259 8.85 13.58 -3.65
CA HIS A 259 9.12 12.15 -3.62
C HIS A 259 8.28 11.36 -4.62
N LEU A 260 8.82 10.23 -5.06
CA LEU A 260 8.24 9.36 -6.08
C LEU A 260 7.53 8.12 -5.49
N ALA A 261 7.29 8.05 -4.17
CA ALA A 261 6.71 6.87 -3.53
C ALA A 261 5.32 6.48 -4.09
N PHE A 262 4.57 7.46 -4.59
CA PHE A 262 3.29 7.23 -5.27
C PHE A 262 3.37 7.31 -6.80
N GLY A 263 4.56 7.31 -7.37
CA GLY A 263 4.77 7.54 -8.79
C GLY A 263 4.40 8.95 -9.25
N ARG A 264 4.45 9.17 -10.56
CA ARG A 264 4.02 10.42 -11.22
C ARG A 264 3.36 10.13 -12.57
N GLY A 265 2.65 11.11 -13.13
CA GLY A 265 2.01 11.04 -14.44
C GLY A 265 0.72 10.21 -14.42
N LEU A 266 0.41 9.60 -15.55
CA LEU A 266 -0.85 8.87 -15.78
C LEU A 266 -1.04 7.72 -14.78
N HIS A 267 0.03 7.04 -14.40
CA HIS A 267 0.03 5.94 -13.45
C HIS A 267 0.29 6.37 -11.99
N SER A 268 0.14 7.64 -11.63
CA SER A 268 0.22 8.07 -10.22
C SER A 268 -0.76 7.25 -9.35
N CYS A 269 -0.34 6.91 -8.13
CA CYS A 269 -1.10 5.99 -7.27
C CYS A 269 -2.51 6.50 -6.93
N PRO A 270 -3.57 5.78 -7.30
CA PRO A 270 -4.94 6.16 -6.95
C PRO A 270 -5.23 6.03 -5.46
N GLY A 271 -4.55 5.09 -4.78
CA GLY A 271 -4.69 4.82 -3.34
C GLY A 271 -3.94 5.80 -2.44
N ALA A 272 -3.20 6.78 -2.98
CA ALA A 272 -2.41 7.70 -2.17
C ALA A 272 -3.21 8.44 -1.07
N PRO A 273 -4.46 8.91 -1.31
CA PRO A 273 -5.28 9.50 -0.25
C PRO A 273 -5.67 8.49 0.84
N LEU A 274 -5.95 7.23 0.46
CA LEU A 274 -6.29 6.15 1.39
C LEU A 274 -5.09 5.81 2.28
N ALA A 275 -3.93 5.52 1.69
CA ALA A 275 -2.71 5.19 2.42
C ALA A 275 -2.32 6.28 3.43
N ARG A 276 -2.39 7.56 3.05
CA ARG A 276 -2.16 8.69 3.96
C ARG A 276 -3.15 8.72 5.13
N ALA A 277 -4.41 8.40 4.87
CA ALA A 277 -5.43 8.34 5.93
C ALA A 277 -5.18 7.17 6.88
N GLU A 278 -4.80 5.99 6.37
CA GLU A 278 -4.45 4.81 7.16
C GLU A 278 -3.24 5.08 8.05
N ILE A 279 -2.13 5.60 7.49
CA ILE A 279 -0.92 5.96 8.26
C ILE A 279 -1.29 6.95 9.37
N ARG A 280 -2.05 8.00 9.04
CA ARG A 280 -2.48 9.00 10.01
C ARG A 280 -3.29 8.39 11.15
N VAL A 281 -4.32 7.59 10.83
CA VAL A 281 -5.19 6.98 11.85
C VAL A 281 -4.43 5.99 12.69
N ALA A 282 -3.53 5.20 12.09
CA ALA A 282 -2.66 4.26 12.80
C ALA A 282 -1.80 4.99 13.84
N LEU A 283 -1.07 6.04 13.43
CA LEU A 283 -0.21 6.80 14.35
C LEU A 283 -1.02 7.51 15.44
N GLU A 284 -2.12 8.21 15.07
CA GLU A 284 -3.00 8.87 16.04
C GLU A 284 -3.49 7.89 17.11
N THR A 285 -3.84 6.67 16.73
CA THR A 285 -4.40 5.67 17.64
C THR A 285 -3.30 5.04 18.51
N LEU A 286 -2.17 4.63 17.91
CA LEU A 286 -1.03 4.05 18.64
C LEU A 286 -0.51 5.02 19.70
N ILE A 287 -0.27 6.28 19.34
CA ILE A 287 0.28 7.28 20.29
C ILE A 287 -0.70 7.57 21.43
N ARG A 288 -2.00 7.64 21.15
CA ARG A 288 -3.03 7.90 22.16
C ARG A 288 -3.22 6.71 23.11
N ARG A 289 -3.20 5.47 22.58
CA ARG A 289 -3.48 4.25 23.35
C ARG A 289 -2.25 3.71 24.08
N LEU A 290 -1.07 3.96 23.53
CA LEU A 290 0.21 3.48 24.04
C LEU A 290 1.17 4.66 24.28
N PRO A 291 0.92 5.49 25.30
CA PRO A 291 1.73 6.71 25.52
C PRO A 291 3.20 6.39 25.86
N GLY A 292 3.47 5.17 26.36
CA GLY A 292 4.82 4.65 26.62
C GLY A 292 5.50 3.96 25.43
N LEU A 293 4.88 3.93 24.25
CA LEU A 293 5.36 3.18 23.08
C LEU A 293 6.83 3.49 22.78
N ARG A 294 7.66 2.46 22.71
CA ARG A 294 9.09 2.49 22.41
C ARG A 294 9.50 1.23 21.66
N LEU A 295 10.67 1.23 21.03
CA LEU A 295 11.26 -0.01 20.53
C LEU A 295 11.55 -0.95 21.69
N ALA A 296 11.36 -2.25 21.47
CA ALA A 296 11.74 -3.26 22.45
C ALA A 296 13.27 -3.25 22.65
N ASP A 297 13.73 -3.61 23.88
CA ASP A 297 15.14 -3.63 24.19
C ASP A 297 15.90 -4.60 23.27
N GLY A 298 16.96 -4.11 22.64
CA GLY A 298 17.78 -4.88 21.71
C GLY A 298 17.17 -5.03 20.30
N TYR A 299 16.04 -4.42 20.00
CA TYR A 299 15.47 -4.45 18.65
C TYR A 299 16.44 -3.87 17.62
N GLN A 300 16.60 -4.58 16.50
CA GLN A 300 17.32 -4.11 15.32
C GLN A 300 16.44 -4.34 14.09
N PRO A 301 16.28 -3.34 13.21
CA PRO A 301 15.41 -3.45 12.05
C PRO A 301 15.95 -4.48 11.06
N THR A 302 15.14 -5.49 10.74
CA THR A 302 15.38 -6.48 9.70
C THR A 302 14.36 -6.27 8.59
N TYR A 303 14.85 -6.29 7.35
CA TYR A 303 14.03 -6.01 6.18
C TYR A 303 13.79 -7.25 5.33
N ILE A 304 12.58 -7.37 4.77
CA ILE A 304 12.25 -8.45 3.84
C ILE A 304 13.23 -8.48 2.65
N ALA A 305 13.64 -9.68 2.25
CA ALA A 305 14.51 -9.88 1.10
C ALA A 305 13.71 -9.69 -0.20
N SER A 306 13.60 -8.46 -0.68
CA SER A 306 12.85 -8.12 -1.90
C SER A 306 13.55 -7.05 -2.73
N TYR A 307 13.55 -7.26 -4.06
CA TYR A 307 13.99 -6.23 -5.01
C TYR A 307 12.99 -5.08 -5.15
N PHE A 308 11.70 -5.36 -4.93
CA PHE A 308 10.61 -4.43 -5.22
C PHE A 308 10.10 -3.70 -4.00
N PHE A 309 10.13 -4.35 -2.84
CA PHE A 309 9.55 -3.83 -1.62
C PHE A 309 10.62 -3.55 -0.57
N ARG A 310 10.38 -2.53 0.24
CA ARG A 310 11.12 -2.22 1.44
C ARG A 310 10.15 -2.26 2.61
N GLY A 311 10.09 -3.36 3.30
CA GLY A 311 9.27 -3.58 4.48
C GLY A 311 10.09 -4.19 5.60
N LEU A 312 9.67 -3.98 6.83
CA LEU A 312 10.21 -4.67 8.00
C LEU A 312 9.66 -6.10 8.05
N GLU A 313 10.50 -7.06 8.46
CA GLU A 313 10.05 -8.42 8.75
C GLU A 313 9.19 -8.43 10.02
N PHE A 314 9.58 -7.66 11.03
CA PHE A 314 8.88 -7.45 12.29
C PHE A 314 9.22 -6.06 12.85
N LEU A 315 8.42 -5.56 13.76
CA LEU A 315 8.66 -4.31 14.49
C LEU A 315 8.27 -4.50 15.95
N ASP A 316 9.23 -5.00 16.74
CA ASP A 316 9.01 -5.26 18.15
C ASP A 316 9.00 -3.97 18.96
N VAL A 317 7.89 -3.74 19.63
CA VAL A 317 7.67 -2.58 20.49
C VAL A 317 7.26 -2.99 21.90
N ALA A 318 7.45 -2.04 22.82
CA ALA A 318 6.99 -2.14 24.21
C ALA A 318 6.37 -0.80 24.65
N TRP A 319 5.60 -0.82 25.75
CA TRP A 319 4.98 0.40 26.33
C TRP A 319 4.86 0.37 27.85
#